data_5afb5f36b9190e90059852e2916378d9
#
_entry.id   5afb5f36b9190e90059852e2916378d9
#
_cell.length_a   1.000
_cell.length_b   1.000
_cell.length_c   1.000
_cell.angle_alpha   90.00
_cell.angle_beta   90.00
_cell.angle_gamma   90.00
#
_symmetry.space_group_name_H-M   'P 1'
#
loop_
_entity.id
_entity.type
_entity.pdbx_description
1 polymer ?
#
loop_
_entity_poly.entity_id
_entity_poly.type
_entity_poly.pdbx_seq_one_letter_code
_entity_poly.pdbx_strand_id
1 'polypeptide(L)'
;HFHAPIPETKVLMELIDQKKPTFIYSLHNAGFGGCYWYLTDGDEALYKALYRQPALEKVPLHLGEPEAPYCKEFYPGMYRMLGVTAQYDYLEKFVPDKDPATMITSGTSSDEYANREGKLISRALVNEMPYFYDQRIDDTTPSDMIRREAVLINCDQTEAFFTALTPLYERVKPLIHTWNPIFI
;
A
#
# COMPACT_ATOMS: atom_id res chain seq x y z
N HIS A 1 8.11 -15.48 8.16
CA HIS A 1 6.81 -15.99 8.65
C HIS A 1 6.25 -15.11 9.75
N PHE A 2 5.02 -14.64 9.57
CA PHE A 2 4.28 -13.85 10.55
C PHE A 2 3.76 -14.80 11.66
N HIS A 3 4.50 -14.89 12.78
CA HIS A 3 4.18 -15.83 13.86
C HIS A 3 3.56 -15.17 15.09
N ALA A 4 3.68 -13.85 15.22
CA ALA A 4 3.29 -13.14 16.42
C ALA A 4 2.51 -11.87 16.08
N PRO A 5 1.22 -11.98 15.70
CA PRO A 5 0.38 -10.81 15.51
C PRO A 5 0.31 -9.97 16.78
N ILE A 6 0.40 -8.66 16.62
CA ILE A 6 0.18 -7.72 17.73
C ILE A 6 -1.28 -7.81 18.22
N PRO A 7 -1.59 -7.34 19.44
CA PRO A 7 -2.94 -7.45 20.00
C PRO A 7 -4.05 -6.94 19.09
N GLU A 8 -3.82 -5.80 18.42
CA GLU A 8 -4.78 -5.18 17.51
C GLU A 8 -5.07 -6.07 16.30
N THR A 9 -4.03 -6.66 15.72
CA THR A 9 -4.18 -7.62 14.61
C THR A 9 -4.93 -8.88 15.06
N LYS A 10 -4.67 -9.39 16.28
CA LYS A 10 -5.41 -10.54 16.83
C LYS A 10 -6.90 -10.25 16.93
N VAL A 11 -7.28 -9.07 17.43
CA VAL A 11 -8.70 -8.67 17.53
C VAL A 11 -9.36 -8.68 16.16
N LEU A 12 -8.67 -8.14 15.12
CA LEU A 12 -9.20 -8.15 13.76
C LEU A 12 -9.33 -9.57 13.21
N MET A 13 -8.32 -10.42 13.42
CA MET A 13 -8.37 -11.83 13.01
C MET A 13 -9.53 -12.57 13.66
N GLU A 14 -9.71 -12.43 14.98
CA GLU A 14 -10.81 -13.03 15.72
C GLU A 14 -12.17 -12.53 15.24
N LEU A 15 -12.29 -11.24 14.94
CA LEU A 15 -13.52 -10.66 14.38
C LEU A 15 -13.87 -11.26 13.02
N ILE A 16 -12.88 -11.40 12.14
CA ILE A 16 -13.06 -12.04 10.82
C ILE A 16 -13.50 -13.50 10.99
N ASP A 17 -12.84 -14.24 11.88
CA ASP A 17 -13.12 -15.65 12.11
C ASP A 17 -14.53 -15.89 12.70
N GLN A 18 -14.96 -15.04 13.63
CA GLN A 18 -16.26 -15.14 14.27
C GLN A 18 -17.40 -14.66 13.38
N LYS A 19 -17.21 -13.56 12.67
CA LYS A 19 -18.28 -12.91 11.91
C LYS A 19 -18.34 -13.37 10.46
N LYS A 20 -17.24 -13.88 9.90
CA LYS A 20 -17.12 -14.31 8.51
C LYS A 20 -17.73 -13.29 7.54
N PRO A 21 -17.25 -12.05 7.57
CA PRO A 21 -17.86 -10.98 6.80
C PRO A 21 -17.80 -11.32 5.30
N THR A 22 -18.86 -11.07 4.58
CA THR A 22 -18.90 -11.21 3.12
C THR A 22 -18.28 -10.01 2.40
N PHE A 23 -18.15 -8.89 3.13
CA PHE A 23 -17.55 -7.66 2.65
C PHE A 23 -16.74 -6.97 3.75
N ILE A 24 -15.53 -6.55 3.40
CA ILE A 24 -14.62 -5.79 4.26
C ILE A 24 -14.36 -4.45 3.58
N TYR A 25 -14.67 -3.35 4.28
CA TYR A 25 -14.32 -2.01 3.83
C TYR A 25 -13.24 -1.44 4.73
N SER A 26 -12.17 -0.93 4.13
CA SER A 26 -11.08 -0.27 4.83
C SER A 26 -10.84 1.12 4.24
N LEU A 27 -10.81 2.12 5.10
CA LEU A 27 -10.48 3.48 4.73
C LEU A 27 -9.03 3.75 5.10
N HIS A 28 -8.24 3.99 4.08
CA HIS A 28 -6.83 4.34 4.18
C HIS A 28 -6.59 5.77 3.71
N ASN A 29 -5.38 6.23 3.88
CA ASN A 29 -4.96 7.55 3.45
C ASN A 29 -3.72 7.43 2.55
N ALA A 30 -3.81 8.05 1.40
CA ALA A 30 -2.73 8.29 0.48
C ALA A 30 -2.21 9.73 0.65
N GLY A 31 -0.96 10.02 0.36
CA GLY A 31 -0.39 11.37 0.50
C GLY A 31 -1.20 12.45 -0.24
N PHE A 32 -0.71 12.92 -1.37
CA PHE A 32 -1.35 14.01 -2.15
C PHE A 32 -1.66 13.62 -3.60
N GLY A 33 -1.38 12.37 -3.99
CA GLY A 33 -1.44 11.91 -5.39
C GLY A 33 -2.84 11.62 -5.94
N GLY A 34 -3.91 11.93 -5.21
CA GLY A 34 -5.28 11.58 -5.56
C GLY A 34 -5.76 10.27 -4.91
N CYS A 35 -7.03 9.93 -5.09
CA CYS A 35 -7.60 8.71 -4.54
C CYS A 35 -7.48 7.53 -5.53
N TYR A 36 -7.39 6.32 -4.98
CA TYR A 36 -7.36 5.06 -5.70
C TYR A 36 -7.88 3.93 -4.82
N TRP A 37 -8.03 2.73 -5.37
CA TRP A 37 -8.66 1.62 -4.66
C TRP A 37 -7.92 0.31 -4.84
N TYR A 38 -7.97 -0.51 -3.81
CA TYR A 38 -7.65 -1.92 -3.88
C TYR A 38 -8.92 -2.77 -3.72
N LEU A 39 -9.03 -3.79 -4.56
CA LEU A 39 -10.17 -4.70 -4.64
C LEU A 39 -9.69 -6.15 -4.58
N THR A 40 -10.42 -7.03 -3.93
CA THR A 40 -10.13 -8.47 -3.96
C THR A 40 -10.21 -9.01 -5.39
N ASP A 41 -11.25 -8.64 -6.12
CA ASP A 41 -11.49 -9.03 -7.51
C ASP A 41 -12.08 -7.86 -8.32
N GLY A 42 -11.98 -7.96 -9.65
CA GLY A 42 -12.48 -6.94 -10.56
C GLY A 42 -13.99 -7.01 -10.75
N ASP A 43 -14.63 -5.83 -10.82
CA ASP A 43 -16.05 -5.67 -11.13
C ASP A 43 -16.29 -4.37 -11.93
N GLU A 44 -16.63 -4.51 -13.22
CA GLU A 44 -16.81 -3.36 -14.11
C GLU A 44 -17.95 -2.42 -13.67
N ALA A 45 -18.99 -2.96 -13.04
CA ALA A 45 -20.09 -2.13 -12.55
C ALA A 45 -19.61 -1.25 -11.37
N LEU A 46 -18.74 -1.80 -10.53
CA LEU A 46 -18.15 -1.07 -9.41
C LEU A 46 -17.19 0.03 -9.88
N TYR A 47 -16.41 -0.20 -10.94
CA TYR A 47 -15.46 0.80 -11.45
C TYR A 47 -16.13 2.12 -11.82
N LYS A 48 -17.27 2.05 -12.52
CA LYS A 48 -18.03 3.25 -12.90
C LYS A 48 -18.54 4.02 -11.68
N ALA A 49 -19.00 3.29 -10.66
CA ALA A 49 -19.49 3.90 -9.43
C ALA A 49 -18.37 4.59 -8.65
N LEU A 50 -17.20 3.92 -8.52
CA LEU A 50 -16.04 4.47 -7.84
C LEU A 50 -15.49 5.71 -8.54
N TYR A 51 -15.45 5.74 -9.88
CA TYR A 51 -15.02 6.92 -10.64
C TYR A 51 -15.96 8.13 -10.48
N ARG A 52 -17.26 7.87 -10.37
CA ARG A 52 -18.25 8.94 -10.26
C ARG A 52 -18.13 9.73 -8.97
N GLN A 53 -17.85 9.08 -7.86
CA GLN A 53 -17.88 9.73 -6.54
C GLN A 53 -16.77 10.79 -6.37
N PRO A 54 -15.50 10.50 -6.63
CA PRO A 54 -14.46 11.51 -6.56
C PRO A 54 -14.72 12.71 -7.46
N ALA A 55 -15.22 12.47 -8.67
CA ALA A 55 -15.55 13.55 -9.60
C ALA A 55 -16.62 14.50 -9.05
N LEU A 56 -17.64 13.97 -8.36
CA LEU A 56 -18.69 14.79 -7.72
C LEU A 56 -18.12 15.63 -6.58
N GLU A 57 -17.19 15.08 -5.81
CA GLU A 57 -16.60 15.72 -4.64
C GLU A 57 -15.31 16.51 -4.98
N LYS A 58 -14.95 16.57 -6.25
CA LYS A 58 -13.70 17.22 -6.73
C LYS A 58 -12.43 16.66 -6.08
N VAL A 59 -12.43 15.37 -5.81
CA VAL A 59 -11.25 14.64 -5.36
C VAL A 59 -10.52 14.13 -6.60
N PRO A 60 -9.23 14.45 -6.80
CA PRO A 60 -8.47 13.95 -7.94
C PRO A 60 -8.28 12.44 -7.86
N LEU A 61 -8.14 11.79 -9.02
CA LEU A 61 -7.78 10.38 -9.11
C LEU A 61 -6.27 10.23 -9.19
N HIS A 62 -5.73 9.24 -8.49
CA HIS A 62 -4.36 8.81 -8.67
C HIS A 62 -4.28 7.89 -9.91
N LEU A 63 -3.80 8.45 -11.02
CA LEU A 63 -3.62 7.73 -12.28
C LEU A 63 -2.15 7.42 -12.55
N GLY A 64 -1.31 7.55 -11.53
CA GLY A 64 0.10 7.23 -11.58
C GLY A 64 0.37 5.73 -11.39
N GLU A 65 1.55 5.44 -10.85
CA GLU A 65 1.98 4.07 -10.64
C GLU A 65 1.40 3.47 -9.36
N PRO A 66 1.14 2.15 -9.37
CA PRO A 66 0.74 1.44 -8.16
C PRO A 66 1.87 1.43 -7.13
N GLU A 67 1.53 1.23 -5.86
CA GLU A 67 2.48 1.20 -4.74
C GLU A 67 3.54 0.09 -4.83
N ALA A 68 3.25 -0.97 -5.57
CA ALA A 68 4.16 -2.09 -5.70
C ALA A 68 4.24 -2.59 -7.15
N PRO A 69 5.43 -3.02 -7.61
CA PRO A 69 5.63 -3.46 -8.99
C PRO A 69 4.89 -4.76 -9.36
N TYR A 70 4.42 -5.51 -8.35
CA TYR A 70 3.60 -6.71 -8.53
C TYR A 70 2.09 -6.43 -8.44
N CYS A 71 1.72 -5.18 -8.33
CA CYS A 71 0.32 -4.79 -8.25
C CYS A 71 -0.37 -4.96 -9.62
N LYS A 72 -1.45 -5.73 -9.64
CA LYS A 72 -2.25 -5.93 -10.85
C LYS A 72 -3.31 -4.84 -10.96
N GLU A 73 -3.26 -4.06 -12.02
CA GLU A 73 -4.30 -3.10 -12.34
C GLU A 73 -5.50 -3.80 -12.99
N PHE A 74 -6.70 -3.51 -12.49
CA PHE A 74 -7.98 -3.91 -13.10
C PHE A 74 -8.53 -2.83 -14.01
N TYR A 75 -8.40 -1.58 -13.55
CA TYR A 75 -8.83 -0.37 -14.24
C TYR A 75 -7.98 0.79 -13.72
N PRO A 76 -7.74 1.89 -14.47
CA PRO A 76 -6.92 2.99 -14.00
C PRO A 76 -7.29 3.47 -12.59
N GLY A 77 -6.32 3.44 -11.66
CA GLY A 77 -6.54 3.74 -10.25
C GLY A 77 -7.27 2.68 -9.44
N MET A 78 -7.51 1.49 -10.01
CA MET A 78 -8.15 0.36 -9.33
C MET A 78 -7.31 -0.89 -9.47
N TYR A 79 -6.82 -1.38 -8.35
CA TYR A 79 -5.83 -2.42 -8.30
C TYR A 79 -6.34 -3.65 -7.55
N ARG A 80 -5.76 -4.80 -7.87
CA ARG A 80 -5.94 -5.98 -7.03
C ARG A 80 -5.30 -5.74 -5.66
N MET A 81 -5.99 -6.17 -4.61
CA MET A 81 -5.48 -6.16 -3.25
C MET A 81 -4.06 -6.73 -3.21
N LEU A 82 -3.16 -6.02 -2.53
CA LEU A 82 -1.78 -6.46 -2.33
C LEU A 82 -1.76 -7.67 -1.40
N GLY A 83 -1.14 -8.74 -1.86
CA GLY A 83 -1.06 -10.00 -1.12
C GLY A 83 0.38 -10.49 -0.99
N VAL A 84 0.62 -11.26 0.06
CA VAL A 84 1.93 -11.88 0.33
C VAL A 84 2.33 -12.84 -0.78
N THR A 85 1.39 -13.57 -1.35
CA THR A 85 1.66 -14.50 -2.45
C THR A 85 2.21 -13.77 -3.68
N ALA A 86 1.56 -12.68 -4.09
CA ALA A 86 2.02 -11.89 -5.24
C ALA A 86 3.40 -11.25 -4.99
N GLN A 87 3.65 -10.82 -3.76
CA GLN A 87 4.96 -10.31 -3.34
C GLN A 87 6.04 -11.40 -3.40
N TYR A 88 5.72 -12.59 -2.91
CA TYR A 88 6.63 -13.74 -2.94
C TYR A 88 7.03 -14.11 -4.37
N ASP A 89 6.04 -14.30 -5.25
CA ASP A 89 6.25 -14.65 -6.66
C ASP A 89 7.10 -13.60 -7.39
N TYR A 90 6.87 -12.33 -7.08
CA TYR A 90 7.67 -11.23 -7.63
C TYR A 90 9.12 -11.28 -7.16
N LEU A 91 9.35 -11.46 -5.85
CA LEU A 91 10.70 -11.52 -5.29
C LEU A 91 11.45 -12.75 -5.78
N GLU A 92 10.81 -13.91 -5.85
CA GLU A 92 11.42 -15.14 -6.40
C GLU A 92 11.90 -14.93 -7.84
N LYS A 93 11.13 -14.22 -8.64
CA LYS A 93 11.45 -13.96 -10.04
C LYS A 93 12.53 -12.89 -10.26
N PHE A 94 12.47 -11.80 -9.49
CA PHE A 94 13.28 -10.61 -9.77
C PHE A 94 14.42 -10.37 -8.78
N VAL A 95 14.49 -11.14 -7.69
CA VAL A 95 15.55 -11.07 -6.68
C VAL A 95 16.08 -12.49 -6.38
N PRO A 96 16.59 -13.20 -7.39
CA PRO A 96 16.91 -14.64 -7.29
C PRO A 96 18.01 -14.96 -6.27
N ASP A 97 18.82 -13.98 -5.91
CA ASP A 97 19.94 -14.17 -4.96
C ASP A 97 19.52 -14.14 -3.49
N LYS A 98 18.23 -13.94 -3.21
CA LYS A 98 17.70 -13.88 -1.85
C LYS A 98 16.45 -14.75 -1.72
N ASP A 99 16.31 -15.39 -0.57
CA ASP A 99 15.08 -16.10 -0.23
C ASP A 99 13.93 -15.12 0.03
N PRO A 100 12.86 -15.14 -0.78
CA PRO A 100 11.71 -14.25 -0.60
C PRO A 100 11.10 -14.33 0.80
N ALA A 101 11.11 -15.54 1.41
CA ALA A 101 10.57 -15.72 2.75
C ALA A 101 11.33 -14.94 3.84
N THR A 102 12.60 -14.59 3.60
CA THR A 102 13.38 -13.75 4.51
C THR A 102 13.19 -12.26 4.28
N MET A 103 12.72 -11.88 3.09
CA MET A 103 12.49 -10.49 2.71
C MET A 103 11.10 -9.99 3.10
N ILE A 104 10.11 -10.90 3.14
CA ILE A 104 8.74 -10.56 3.51
C ILE A 104 8.64 -10.53 5.03
N THR A 105 8.54 -9.33 5.58
CA THR A 105 8.45 -9.07 7.03
C THR A 105 7.05 -8.71 7.49
N SER A 106 6.16 -8.36 6.57
CA SER A 106 4.75 -8.06 6.82
C SER A 106 3.91 -9.33 6.87
N GLY A 107 2.74 -9.23 7.49
CA GLY A 107 1.69 -10.24 7.40
C GLY A 107 0.94 -10.14 6.07
N THR A 108 -0.12 -10.93 5.95
CA THR A 108 -1.03 -10.88 4.81
C THR A 108 -2.12 -9.82 4.98
N SER A 109 -2.81 -9.46 3.90
CA SER A 109 -3.95 -8.55 3.93
C SER A 109 -5.18 -9.20 4.58
N SER A 110 -6.15 -8.38 4.98
CA SER A 110 -7.38 -8.85 5.63
C SER A 110 -8.23 -9.74 4.72
N ASP A 111 -8.23 -9.49 3.41
CA ASP A 111 -8.96 -10.33 2.45
C ASP A 111 -8.25 -11.67 2.18
N GLU A 112 -6.92 -11.69 2.08
CA GLU A 112 -6.19 -12.96 2.02
C GLU A 112 -6.41 -13.78 3.28
N TYR A 113 -6.39 -13.13 4.46
CA TYR A 113 -6.69 -13.82 5.71
C TYR A 113 -8.12 -14.39 5.74
N ALA A 114 -9.12 -13.62 5.34
CA ALA A 114 -10.50 -14.06 5.29
C ALA A 114 -10.72 -15.21 4.29
N ASN A 115 -9.96 -15.23 3.19
CA ASN A 115 -10.07 -16.20 2.10
C ASN A 115 -8.98 -17.29 2.16
N ARG A 116 -8.25 -17.44 3.27
CA ARG A 116 -7.08 -18.33 3.42
C ARG A 116 -7.34 -19.81 3.18
N GLU A 117 -8.59 -20.24 3.23
CA GLU A 117 -8.98 -21.62 2.94
C GLU A 117 -9.24 -21.88 1.42
N GLY A 118 -8.87 -20.94 0.57
CA GLY A 118 -9.04 -21.05 -0.87
C GLY A 118 -10.46 -20.87 -1.38
N LYS A 119 -11.36 -20.40 -0.53
CA LYS A 119 -12.75 -20.05 -0.90
C LYS A 119 -12.92 -18.55 -0.81
N LEU A 120 -13.55 -17.96 -1.83
CA LEU A 120 -13.93 -16.55 -1.79
C LEU A 120 -15.10 -16.37 -0.82
N ILE A 121 -14.80 -16.07 0.43
CA ILE A 121 -15.78 -15.82 1.50
C ILE A 121 -16.04 -14.31 1.59
N SER A 122 -15.00 -13.51 1.48
CA SER A 122 -15.04 -12.07 1.70
C SER A 122 -14.48 -11.32 0.49
N ARG A 123 -15.14 -10.23 0.11
CA ARG A 123 -14.58 -9.22 -0.79
C ARG A 123 -14.15 -8.02 0.02
N ALA A 124 -12.99 -7.47 -0.29
CA ALA A 124 -12.51 -6.26 0.33
C ALA A 124 -12.47 -5.11 -0.68
N LEU A 125 -12.78 -3.93 -0.17
CA LEU A 125 -12.56 -2.64 -0.81
C LEU A 125 -11.72 -1.80 0.15
N VAL A 126 -10.51 -1.48 -0.26
CA VAL A 126 -9.67 -0.48 0.41
C VAL A 126 -9.73 0.79 -0.41
N ASN A 127 -10.04 1.89 0.25
CA ASN A 127 -10.10 3.20 -0.35
C ASN A 127 -8.93 4.04 0.16
N GLU A 128 -8.03 4.39 -0.73
CA GLU A 128 -6.90 5.27 -0.45
C GLU A 128 -7.29 6.71 -0.75
N MET A 129 -7.44 7.52 0.29
CA MET A 129 -7.86 8.91 0.18
C MET A 129 -6.70 9.86 0.41
N PRO A 130 -6.54 10.92 -0.41
CA PRO A 130 -5.49 11.90 -0.18
C PRO A 130 -5.76 12.72 1.09
N TYR A 131 -4.71 13.04 1.85
CA TYR A 131 -4.79 13.89 3.03
C TYR A 131 -5.14 15.34 2.70
N PHE A 132 -4.71 15.80 1.54
CA PHE A 132 -4.91 17.17 1.08
C PHE A 132 -4.86 17.23 -0.44
N TYR A 133 -5.46 18.27 -0.98
CA TYR A 133 -5.49 18.55 -2.40
C TYR A 133 -4.29 19.41 -2.79
N ASP A 134 -3.61 19.01 -3.86
CA ASP A 134 -2.55 19.79 -4.51
C ASP A 134 -2.94 20.02 -5.97
N GLN A 135 -3.08 21.26 -6.37
CA GLN A 135 -3.48 21.63 -7.74
C GLN A 135 -2.56 21.09 -8.84
N ARG A 136 -1.32 20.78 -8.51
CA ARG A 136 -0.37 20.20 -9.48
C ARG A 136 -0.80 18.83 -10.00
N ILE A 137 -1.68 18.13 -9.27
CA ILE A 137 -2.22 16.83 -9.69
C ILE A 137 -3.15 16.96 -10.90
N ASP A 138 -3.82 18.09 -11.06
CA ASP A 138 -4.73 18.35 -12.19
C ASP A 138 -3.98 18.68 -13.46
N ASP A 139 -2.69 19.02 -13.38
CA ASP A 139 -1.85 19.28 -14.53
C ASP A 139 -1.38 17.97 -15.17
N THR A 140 -2.09 17.55 -16.21
CA THR A 140 -1.76 16.36 -17.00
C THR A 140 -0.86 16.66 -18.19
N THR A 141 -0.28 17.86 -18.26
CA THR A 141 0.63 18.25 -19.33
C THR A 141 1.89 17.38 -19.28
N PRO A 142 2.34 16.80 -20.40
CA PRO A 142 3.59 16.05 -20.42
C PRO A 142 4.76 16.90 -19.92
N SER A 143 5.52 16.36 -18.98
CA SER A 143 6.74 16.98 -18.48
C SER A 143 7.90 16.75 -19.43
N ASP A 144 8.82 17.71 -19.52
CA ASP A 144 10.11 17.54 -20.23
C ASP A 144 11.04 16.55 -19.51
N MET A 145 10.76 16.28 -18.22
CA MET A 145 11.52 15.32 -17.41
C MET A 145 11.01 13.90 -17.67
N ILE A 146 11.88 13.01 -18.09
CA ILE A 146 11.53 11.60 -18.21
C ILE A 146 11.47 10.93 -16.81
N ARG A 147 10.65 9.90 -16.68
CA ARG A 147 10.44 9.18 -15.43
C ARG A 147 11.74 8.73 -14.75
N ARG A 148 12.70 8.22 -15.54
CA ARG A 148 14.00 7.77 -15.00
C ARG A 148 14.73 8.89 -14.28
N GLU A 149 14.74 10.10 -14.85
CA GLU A 149 15.38 11.26 -14.21
C GLU A 149 14.67 11.65 -12.92
N ALA A 150 13.34 11.68 -12.92
CA ALA A 150 12.56 11.95 -11.71
C ALA A 150 12.85 10.95 -10.58
N VAL A 151 12.95 9.66 -10.90
CA VAL A 151 13.28 8.61 -9.93
C VAL A 151 14.70 8.78 -9.40
N LEU A 152 15.69 9.08 -10.26
CA LEU A 152 17.06 9.29 -9.82
C LEU A 152 17.19 10.51 -8.91
N ILE A 153 16.53 11.62 -9.24
CA ILE A 153 16.49 12.81 -8.38
C ILE A 153 15.90 12.47 -7.00
N ASN A 154 14.83 11.69 -6.96
CA ASN A 154 14.24 11.26 -5.69
C ASN A 154 15.19 10.36 -4.89
N CYS A 155 15.91 9.45 -5.53
CA CYS A 155 16.93 8.63 -4.88
C CYS A 155 18.05 9.49 -4.28
N ASP A 156 18.59 10.45 -5.05
CA ASP A 156 19.65 11.36 -4.59
C ASP A 156 19.19 12.21 -3.38
N GLN A 157 17.96 12.72 -3.44
CA GLN A 157 17.37 13.48 -2.32
C GLN A 157 17.19 12.61 -1.06
N THR A 158 16.74 11.36 -1.26
CA THR A 158 16.57 10.40 -0.17
C THR A 158 17.93 10.04 0.47
N GLU A 159 18.96 9.80 -0.34
CA GLU A 159 20.31 9.53 0.14
C GLU A 159 20.87 10.72 0.91
N ALA A 160 20.72 11.94 0.39
CA ALA A 160 21.13 13.16 1.07
C ALA A 160 20.42 13.33 2.42
N PHE A 161 19.11 13.05 2.47
CA PHE A 161 18.33 13.08 3.70
C PHE A 161 18.89 12.09 4.75
N PHE A 162 19.11 10.83 4.38
CA PHE A 162 19.64 9.83 5.30
C PHE A 162 21.07 10.12 5.71
N THR A 163 21.89 10.67 4.82
CA THR A 163 23.26 11.12 5.15
C THR A 163 23.24 12.20 6.22
N ALA A 164 22.31 13.13 6.15
CA ALA A 164 22.15 14.18 7.16
C ALA A 164 21.53 13.66 8.47
N LEU A 165 20.57 12.73 8.38
CA LEU A 165 19.82 12.20 9.53
C LEU A 165 20.64 11.23 10.37
N THR A 166 21.45 10.36 9.75
CA THR A 166 22.18 9.28 10.43
C THR A 166 23.07 9.80 11.58
N PRO A 167 23.91 10.85 11.41
CA PRO A 167 24.70 11.37 12.51
C PRO A 167 23.86 11.92 13.67
N LEU A 168 22.70 12.49 13.38
CA LEU A 168 21.78 13.00 14.40
C LEU A 168 21.16 11.82 15.18
N TYR A 169 20.74 10.80 14.49
CA TYR A 169 20.20 9.57 15.11
C TYR A 169 21.25 8.91 16.01
N GLU A 170 22.47 8.71 15.55
CA GLU A 170 23.54 8.08 16.35
C GLU A 170 23.89 8.89 17.62
N ARG A 171 23.74 10.20 17.58
CA ARG A 171 23.90 11.06 18.77
C ARG A 171 22.76 10.90 19.78
N VAL A 172 21.54 10.68 19.31
CA VAL A 172 20.34 10.58 20.16
C VAL A 172 20.10 9.15 20.65
N LYS A 173 20.47 8.16 19.85
CA LYS A 173 20.28 6.73 20.14
C LYS A 173 20.70 6.30 21.55
N PRO A 174 21.85 6.70 22.11
CA PRO A 174 22.23 6.37 23.49
C PRO A 174 21.36 7.00 24.56
N LEU A 175 20.57 8.02 24.21
CA LEU A 175 19.65 8.73 25.12
C LEU A 175 18.26 8.13 25.16
N ILE A 176 17.97 7.17 24.27
CA ILE A 176 16.67 6.49 24.20
C ILE A 176 16.70 5.33 25.21
N HIS A 177 16.22 5.60 26.42
CA HIS A 177 16.24 4.63 27.53
C HIS A 177 14.95 3.83 27.68
N THR A 178 13.91 4.18 26.93
CA THR A 178 12.61 3.52 27.02
C THR A 178 12.22 2.93 25.65
N TRP A 179 11.67 1.71 25.72
CA TRP A 179 11.08 1.12 24.53
C TRP A 179 9.97 2.04 23.98
N ASN A 180 10.11 2.46 22.74
CA ASN A 180 9.11 3.24 22.06
C ASN A 180 8.83 2.55 20.72
N PRO A 181 7.59 2.13 20.45
CA PRO A 181 7.21 1.40 19.23
C PRO A 181 7.45 2.19 17.93
N ILE A 182 7.66 3.50 18.03
CA ILE A 182 7.99 4.34 16.86
C ILE A 182 9.46 4.21 16.44
N PHE A 183 10.33 3.69 17.32
CA PHE A 183 11.78 3.59 17.10
C PHE A 183 12.29 2.15 16.94
N ILE A 184 11.42 1.21 16.58
CA ILE A 184 11.80 -0.17 16.28
C ILE A 184 12.19 -0.29 14.80
#